data_35ae89777dfd3602a22cf06dcf92e19b
#
_entry.id   35ae89777dfd3602a22cf06dcf92e19b
#
_cell.length_a   1.000
_cell.length_b   1.000
_cell.length_c   1.000
_cell.angle_alpha   90.00
_cell.angle_beta   90.00
_cell.angle_gamma   90.00
#
_symmetry.space_group_name_H-M   'P 1'
#
loop_
_entity.id
_entity.type
_entity.pdbx_description
1 polymer ?
#
loop_
_entity_poly.entity_id
_entity_poly.type
_entity_poly.pdbx_seq_one_letter_code
_entity_poly.pdbx_strand_id
1 'polypeptide(L)'
;VLHGDFTILISSSRAGDRVLGSISHFLEHRLKLTVNTTKSRVVRTNESMFLGFTFKGTQIHWHPDALCKFKQRIRILTNRNWGVSMHYQLFKVSQFIRGWIHCFGIATDYQRYCDLCHWIRRRVRMAYWRQWCKPRTKARNPMKLGIHVQTAVACSITSKGSWRSSKTQVFSSYYPMTS
;
A
#
# COMPACT_ATOMS: atom_id res chain seq x y z
N VAL A 1 -18.65 14.08 21.27
CA VAL A 1 -17.42 13.58 21.92
C VAL A 1 -16.26 13.95 21.01
N LEU A 2 -15.37 14.86 21.48
CA LEU A 2 -14.14 15.23 20.76
C LEU A 2 -13.16 14.05 20.88
N HIS A 3 -12.79 13.44 19.76
CA HIS A 3 -11.74 12.45 19.67
C HIS A 3 -10.51 13.14 19.09
N GLY A 4 -9.46 13.26 19.86
CA GLY A 4 -8.19 13.80 19.42
C GLY A 4 -7.05 12.90 19.88
N ASP A 5 -6.18 12.52 18.93
CA ASP A 5 -4.93 11.82 19.22
C ASP A 5 -3.78 12.82 19.14
N PHE A 6 -2.91 12.84 20.14
CA PHE A 6 -1.70 13.65 20.10
C PHE A 6 -0.48 12.86 20.59
N THR A 7 0.69 13.25 20.14
CA THR A 7 1.96 12.61 20.47
C THR A 7 2.94 13.66 20.96
N ILE A 8 3.63 13.37 22.05
CA ILE A 8 4.65 14.22 22.63
C ILE A 8 5.98 13.50 22.59
N LEU A 9 6.98 14.14 22.00
CA LEU A 9 8.34 13.63 21.96
C LEU A 9 9.11 14.10 23.18
N ILE A 10 9.76 13.18 23.87
CA ILE A 10 10.51 13.41 25.10
C ILE A 10 11.83 12.65 25.07
N SER A 11 12.82 13.15 25.81
CA SER A 11 14.18 12.61 25.78
C SER A 11 14.39 11.37 26.67
N SER A 12 13.53 11.13 27.67
CA SER A 12 13.69 9.97 28.57
C SER A 12 12.34 9.39 29.02
N SER A 13 12.30 8.08 29.30
CA SER A 13 11.10 7.40 29.78
C SER A 13 10.58 8.00 31.10
N ARG A 14 11.49 8.31 32.05
CA ARG A 14 11.12 8.91 33.32
C ARG A 14 10.47 10.31 33.18
N ALA A 15 10.92 11.09 32.19
CA ALA A 15 10.26 12.34 31.81
C ALA A 15 8.89 12.08 31.19
N GLY A 16 8.76 11.01 30.43
CA GLY A 16 7.52 10.58 29.83
C GLY A 16 6.40 10.31 30.81
N ASP A 17 6.70 9.55 31.84
CA ASP A 17 5.72 9.20 32.86
C ASP A 17 5.23 10.45 33.62
N ARG A 18 6.15 11.40 33.92
CA ARG A 18 5.77 12.71 34.54
C ARG A 18 4.88 13.52 33.59
N VAL A 19 5.25 13.64 32.33
CA VAL A 19 4.50 14.40 31.33
C VAL A 19 3.11 13.79 31.12
N LEU A 20 3.03 12.46 31.02
CA LEU A 20 1.76 11.75 30.89
C LEU A 20 0.84 12.06 32.08
N GLY A 21 1.35 11.98 33.30
CA GLY A 21 0.56 12.32 34.52
C GLY A 21 0.10 13.78 34.53
N SER A 22 0.99 14.73 34.26
CA SER A 22 0.67 16.16 34.24
C SER A 22 -0.37 16.51 33.18
N ILE A 23 -0.25 15.93 31.97
CA ILE A 23 -1.18 16.20 30.88
C ILE A 23 -2.52 15.53 31.14
N SER A 24 -2.55 14.29 31.62
CA SER A 24 -3.80 13.63 31.99
C SER A 24 -4.57 14.45 33.01
N HIS A 25 -3.89 14.93 34.07
CA HIS A 25 -4.49 15.81 35.07
C HIS A 25 -5.02 17.12 34.47
N PHE A 26 -4.25 17.76 33.59
CA PHE A 26 -4.69 18.98 32.89
C PHE A 26 -5.93 18.75 32.02
N LEU A 27 -5.94 17.68 31.22
CA LEU A 27 -7.06 17.35 30.35
C LEU A 27 -8.35 17.08 31.16
N GLU A 28 -8.23 16.32 32.26
CA GLU A 28 -9.39 15.95 33.09
C GLU A 28 -9.90 17.10 33.92
N HIS A 29 -9.00 17.85 34.59
CA HIS A 29 -9.41 18.93 35.54
C HIS A 29 -9.73 20.25 34.85
N ARG A 30 -8.92 20.67 33.86
CA ARG A 30 -9.09 21.95 33.16
C ARG A 30 -10.03 21.85 31.95
N LEU A 31 -9.85 20.85 31.12
CA LEU A 31 -10.62 20.72 29.89
C LEU A 31 -11.84 19.81 30.02
N LYS A 32 -12.00 19.13 31.14
CA LYS A 32 -13.10 18.19 31.41
C LYS A 32 -13.21 17.07 30.32
N LEU A 33 -12.05 16.67 29.79
CA LEU A 33 -11.95 15.58 28.79
C LEU A 33 -11.56 14.29 29.51
N THR A 34 -12.12 13.18 29.09
CA THR A 34 -11.75 11.85 29.60
C THR A 34 -10.53 11.30 28.83
N VAL A 35 -9.46 10.97 29.55
CA VAL A 35 -8.26 10.36 28.99
C VAL A 35 -8.44 8.85 28.90
N ASN A 36 -8.20 8.28 27.71
CA ASN A 36 -8.22 6.83 27.53
C ASN A 36 -6.91 6.21 28.02
N THR A 37 -6.90 5.71 29.26
CA THR A 37 -5.73 5.12 29.92
C THR A 37 -5.21 3.87 29.23
N THR A 38 -6.05 3.13 28.51
CA THR A 38 -5.61 1.92 27.79
C THR A 38 -4.83 2.22 26.54
N LYS A 39 -5.07 3.39 25.91
CA LYS A 39 -4.36 3.83 24.69
C LYS A 39 -3.21 4.78 25.00
N SER A 40 -3.29 5.55 26.10
CA SER A 40 -2.27 6.49 26.49
C SER A 40 -1.11 5.77 27.16
N ARG A 41 0.06 5.79 26.52
CA ARG A 41 1.24 5.08 27.01
C ARG A 41 2.53 5.76 26.60
N VAL A 42 3.55 5.61 27.43
CA VAL A 42 4.92 6.01 27.11
C VAL A 42 5.60 4.84 26.38
N VAL A 43 6.08 5.05 25.16
CA VAL A 43 6.74 4.05 24.35
C VAL A 43 7.98 4.62 23.69
N ARG A 44 8.92 3.75 23.33
CA ARG A 44 10.10 4.16 22.54
C ARG A 44 9.64 4.59 21.15
N THR A 45 10.34 5.55 20.56
CA THR A 45 10.05 6.07 19.22
C THR A 45 9.96 4.97 18.15
N ASN A 46 10.78 3.92 18.28
CA ASN A 46 10.78 2.77 17.35
C ASN A 46 9.51 1.90 17.42
N GLU A 47 8.82 1.94 18.57
CA GLU A 47 7.61 1.14 18.83
C GLU A 47 6.34 1.98 18.67
N SER A 48 6.51 3.31 18.58
CA SER A 48 5.38 4.21 18.41
C SER A 48 4.86 4.18 16.97
N MET A 49 3.53 4.14 16.86
CA MET A 49 2.83 4.35 15.61
C MET A 49 2.15 5.71 15.65
N PHE A 50 2.51 6.58 14.73
CA PHE A 50 1.88 7.89 14.59
C PHE A 50 1.42 8.09 13.15
N LEU A 51 0.12 8.29 12.93
CA LEU A 51 -0.50 8.48 11.60
C LEU A 51 -0.11 7.40 10.56
N GLY A 52 0.16 6.18 11.00
CA GLY A 52 0.58 5.09 10.11
C GLY A 52 2.07 5.05 9.77
N PHE A 53 2.88 5.84 10.47
CA PHE A 53 4.34 5.84 10.37
C PHE A 53 4.98 5.26 11.63
N THR A 54 6.20 4.74 11.46
CA THR A 54 7.15 4.40 12.53
C THR A 54 8.45 5.14 12.30
N PHE A 55 9.15 5.47 13.36
CA PHE A 55 10.38 6.24 13.32
C PHE A 55 11.55 5.36 13.73
N LYS A 56 12.61 5.32 12.94
CA LYS A 56 13.88 4.66 13.27
C LYS A 56 15.01 5.68 13.15
N GLY A 57 15.44 6.22 14.28
CA GLY A 57 16.35 7.38 14.28
C GLY A 57 15.73 8.56 13.55
N THR A 58 16.38 9.07 12.52
CA THR A 58 15.92 10.16 11.65
C THR A 58 15.08 9.71 10.46
N GLN A 59 14.92 8.41 10.26
CA GLN A 59 14.17 7.87 9.12
C GLN A 59 12.71 7.61 9.45
N ILE A 60 11.85 7.95 8.51
CA ILE A 60 10.40 7.74 8.58
C ILE A 60 10.05 6.51 7.74
N HIS A 61 9.45 5.51 8.37
CA HIS A 61 9.03 4.28 7.71
C HIS A 61 7.51 4.11 7.77
N TRP A 62 6.95 3.42 6.81
CA TRP A 62 5.54 3.03 6.89
C TRP A 62 5.34 1.95 7.96
N HIS A 63 4.31 2.15 8.77
CA HIS A 63 3.89 1.10 9.70
C HIS A 63 3.40 -0.13 8.92
N PRO A 64 3.70 -1.35 9.38
CA PRO A 64 3.25 -2.58 8.70
C PRO A 64 1.74 -2.64 8.45
N ASP A 65 0.93 -2.14 9.38
CA ASP A 65 -0.53 -2.13 9.25
C ASP A 65 -1.01 -1.19 8.13
N ALA A 66 -0.35 -0.04 7.95
CA ALA A 66 -0.66 0.88 6.85
C ALA A 66 -0.41 0.21 5.50
N LEU A 67 0.72 -0.49 5.35
CA LEU A 67 1.03 -1.29 4.16
C LEU A 67 0.05 -2.46 3.96
N CYS A 68 -0.34 -3.13 5.04
CA CYS A 68 -1.31 -4.23 4.98
C CYS A 68 -2.67 -3.73 4.47
N LYS A 69 -3.19 -2.63 5.04
CA LYS A 69 -4.43 -1.97 4.60
C LYS A 69 -4.35 -1.52 3.15
N PHE A 70 -3.23 -0.92 2.73
CA PHE A 70 -2.98 -0.54 1.34
C PHE A 70 -3.06 -1.75 0.40
N LYS A 71 -2.31 -2.82 0.72
CA LYS A 71 -2.31 -4.05 -0.09
C LYS A 71 -3.69 -4.71 -0.14
N GLN A 72 -4.44 -4.71 0.95
CA GLN A 72 -5.80 -5.20 0.98
C GLN A 72 -6.71 -4.40 0.03
N ARG A 73 -6.64 -3.07 0.07
CA ARG A 73 -7.45 -2.22 -0.81
C ARG A 73 -7.12 -2.45 -2.28
N ILE A 74 -5.84 -2.53 -2.64
CA ILE A 74 -5.43 -2.87 -4.02
C ILE A 74 -5.93 -4.26 -4.42
N ARG A 75 -5.93 -5.26 -3.51
CA ARG A 75 -6.49 -6.60 -3.81
C ARG A 75 -7.98 -6.52 -4.12
N ILE A 76 -8.74 -5.74 -3.38
CA ILE A 76 -10.18 -5.52 -3.62
C ILE A 76 -10.37 -4.86 -5.00
N LEU A 77 -9.67 -3.75 -5.27
CA LEU A 77 -9.75 -3.01 -6.52
C LEU A 77 -9.30 -3.82 -7.75
N THR A 78 -8.47 -4.85 -7.57
CA THR A 78 -8.01 -5.74 -8.65
C THR A 78 -8.66 -7.12 -8.58
N ASN A 79 -9.82 -7.24 -7.93
CA ASN A 79 -10.51 -8.51 -7.80
C ASN A 79 -11.25 -8.85 -9.12
N ARG A 80 -11.36 -10.16 -9.40
CA ARG A 80 -12.07 -10.70 -10.55
C ARG A 80 -13.59 -10.42 -10.50
N ASN A 81 -14.15 -10.47 -9.32
CA ASN A 81 -15.60 -10.45 -9.12
C ASN A 81 -16.20 -9.04 -9.17
N TRP A 82 -15.42 -8.03 -9.49
CA TRP A 82 -15.90 -6.66 -9.50
C TRP A 82 -16.80 -6.32 -10.69
N GLY A 83 -16.71 -7.09 -11.80
CA GLY A 83 -17.61 -6.94 -12.95
C GLY A 83 -17.48 -5.64 -13.75
N VAL A 84 -16.42 -4.85 -13.51
CA VAL A 84 -16.19 -3.55 -14.17
C VAL A 84 -15.19 -3.66 -15.33
N SER A 85 -15.22 -2.67 -16.23
CA SER A 85 -14.24 -2.58 -17.32
C SER A 85 -12.83 -2.35 -16.76
N MET A 86 -11.81 -2.81 -17.50
CA MET A 86 -10.41 -2.62 -17.10
C MET A 86 -10.02 -1.15 -17.01
N HIS A 87 -10.58 -0.31 -17.88
CA HIS A 87 -10.35 1.14 -17.84
C HIS A 87 -10.82 1.75 -16.51
N TYR A 88 -12.05 1.42 -16.09
CA TYR A 88 -12.58 1.89 -14.81
C TYR A 88 -11.79 1.34 -13.61
N GLN A 89 -11.37 0.07 -13.69
CA GLN A 89 -10.55 -0.56 -12.67
C GLN A 89 -9.20 0.17 -12.49
N LEU A 90 -8.52 0.48 -13.60
CA LEU A 90 -7.28 1.24 -13.59
C LEU A 90 -7.46 2.66 -13.07
N PHE A 91 -8.53 3.32 -13.48
CA PHE A 91 -8.88 4.65 -12.96
C PHE A 91 -9.00 4.63 -11.43
N LYS A 92 -9.75 3.67 -10.87
CA LYS A 92 -9.92 3.53 -9.41
C LYS A 92 -8.63 3.17 -8.69
N VAL A 93 -7.82 2.29 -9.26
CA VAL A 93 -6.49 1.95 -8.72
C VAL A 93 -5.58 3.19 -8.71
N SER A 94 -5.53 3.94 -9.82
CA SER A 94 -4.75 5.17 -9.93
C SER A 94 -5.21 6.24 -8.93
N GLN A 95 -6.52 6.46 -8.81
CA GLN A 95 -7.10 7.39 -7.84
C GLN A 95 -6.69 7.04 -6.40
N PHE A 96 -6.79 5.76 -6.04
CA PHE A 96 -6.39 5.29 -4.70
C PHE A 96 -4.89 5.45 -4.45
N ILE A 97 -4.04 5.08 -5.42
CA ILE A 97 -2.58 5.21 -5.29
C ILE A 97 -2.17 6.67 -5.13
N ARG A 98 -2.74 7.59 -5.92
CA ARG A 98 -2.44 9.03 -5.80
C ARG A 98 -2.79 9.57 -4.41
N GLY A 99 -3.99 9.25 -3.92
CA GLY A 99 -4.40 9.67 -2.57
C GLY A 99 -3.49 9.09 -1.49
N TRP A 100 -3.10 7.82 -1.63
CA TRP A 100 -2.21 7.19 -0.67
C TRP A 100 -0.79 7.80 -0.68
N ILE A 101 -0.22 8.06 -1.86
CA ILE A 101 1.09 8.70 -2.00
C ILE A 101 1.06 10.11 -1.43
N HIS A 102 -0.02 10.86 -1.62
CA HIS A 102 -0.16 12.19 -1.04
C HIS A 102 -0.05 12.19 0.49
N CYS A 103 -0.61 11.17 1.15
CA CYS A 103 -0.54 11.04 2.61
C CYS A 103 0.77 10.39 3.10
N PHE A 104 1.27 9.39 2.38
CA PHE A 104 2.34 8.49 2.84
C PHE A 104 3.68 8.67 2.10
N GLY A 105 3.76 9.60 1.15
CA GLY A 105 4.96 9.85 0.34
C GLY A 105 6.15 10.47 1.11
N ILE A 106 5.94 10.89 2.36
CA ILE A 106 6.99 11.45 3.23
C ILE A 106 7.98 10.38 3.70
N ALA A 107 7.61 9.09 3.62
CA ALA A 107 8.47 8.00 4.08
C ALA A 107 9.77 7.94 3.26
N THR A 108 10.90 7.76 3.96
CA THR A 108 12.24 7.72 3.36
C THR A 108 12.65 6.33 2.84
N ASP A 109 11.75 5.36 2.87
CA ASP A 109 12.01 3.94 2.60
C ASP A 109 11.92 3.61 1.10
N TYR A 110 12.91 4.06 0.33
CA TYR A 110 12.94 3.91 -1.13
C TYR A 110 12.81 2.45 -1.60
N GLN A 111 13.51 1.51 -0.95
CA GLN A 111 13.47 0.11 -1.37
C GLN A 111 12.07 -0.50 -1.24
N ARG A 112 11.39 -0.24 -0.13
CA ARG A 112 9.99 -0.69 0.07
C ARG A 112 9.04 -0.05 -0.93
N TYR A 113 9.32 1.18 -1.32
CA TYR A 113 8.55 1.87 -2.36
C TYR A 113 8.69 1.15 -3.70
N CYS A 114 9.90 0.80 -4.11
CA CYS A 114 10.17 0.03 -5.32
C CYS A 114 9.48 -1.33 -5.29
N ASP A 115 9.59 -2.07 -4.20
CA ASP A 115 8.94 -3.37 -4.02
C ASP A 115 7.41 -3.27 -4.14
N LEU A 116 6.84 -2.21 -3.55
CA LEU A 116 5.41 -1.94 -3.64
C LEU A 116 4.98 -1.64 -5.08
N CYS A 117 5.74 -0.84 -5.82
CA CYS A 117 5.50 -0.55 -7.23
C CYS A 117 5.56 -1.82 -8.09
N HIS A 118 6.56 -2.68 -7.88
CA HIS A 118 6.67 -3.97 -8.56
C HIS A 118 5.47 -4.88 -8.26
N TRP A 119 5.05 -4.91 -7.00
CA TRP A 119 3.88 -5.69 -6.60
C TRP A 119 2.58 -5.16 -7.23
N ILE A 120 2.36 -3.84 -7.25
CA ILE A 120 1.18 -3.22 -7.87
C ILE A 120 1.14 -3.54 -9.37
N ARG A 121 2.25 -3.34 -10.10
CA ARG A 121 2.34 -3.68 -11.53
C ARG A 121 2.01 -5.13 -11.80
N ARG A 122 2.50 -6.03 -10.96
CA ARG A 122 2.16 -7.45 -11.06
C ARG A 122 0.67 -7.71 -10.83
N ARG A 123 0.04 -7.01 -9.89
CA ARG A 123 -1.42 -7.11 -9.63
C ARG A 123 -2.23 -6.64 -10.83
N VAL A 124 -1.87 -5.50 -11.42
CA VAL A 124 -2.53 -4.95 -12.61
C VAL A 124 -2.39 -5.91 -13.80
N ARG A 125 -1.19 -6.42 -14.07
CA ARG A 125 -0.97 -7.42 -15.13
C ARG A 125 -1.80 -8.70 -14.93
N MET A 126 -1.90 -9.16 -13.68
CA MET A 126 -2.76 -10.30 -13.36
C MET A 126 -4.23 -10.00 -13.65
N ALA A 127 -4.72 -8.78 -13.35
CA ALA A 127 -6.09 -8.38 -13.63
C ALA A 127 -6.38 -8.40 -15.14
N TYR A 128 -5.49 -7.83 -15.97
CA TYR A 128 -5.58 -7.95 -17.44
C TYR A 128 -5.63 -9.39 -17.90
N TRP A 129 -4.72 -10.24 -17.40
CA TRP A 129 -4.67 -11.65 -17.78
C TRP A 129 -5.96 -12.40 -17.45
N ARG A 130 -6.62 -12.04 -16.38
CA ARG A 130 -7.92 -12.61 -15.99
C ARG A 130 -9.06 -12.15 -16.89
N GLN A 131 -9.06 -10.89 -17.31
CA GLN A 131 -10.08 -10.38 -18.25
C GLN A 131 -9.95 -11.02 -19.63
N TRP A 132 -8.74 -11.36 -20.06
CA TRP A 132 -8.51 -12.08 -21.32
C TRP A 132 -8.79 -13.57 -21.16
N CYS A 133 -10.04 -13.93 -20.92
CA CYS A 133 -10.42 -15.31 -20.59
C CYS A 133 -10.06 -16.32 -21.67
N LYS A 134 -10.24 -15.97 -22.97
CA LYS A 134 -10.02 -16.88 -24.10
C LYS A 134 -8.55 -16.90 -24.53
N PRO A 135 -7.96 -18.09 -24.86
CA PRO A 135 -6.58 -18.19 -25.36
C PRO A 135 -6.29 -17.28 -26.55
N ARG A 136 -7.22 -17.20 -27.52
CA ARG A 136 -7.10 -16.29 -28.68
C ARG A 136 -6.94 -14.82 -28.25
N THR A 137 -7.69 -14.37 -27.24
CA THR A 137 -7.59 -12.99 -26.73
C THR A 137 -6.27 -12.78 -25.99
N LYS A 138 -5.82 -13.79 -25.24
CA LYS A 138 -4.51 -13.79 -24.55
C LYS A 138 -3.33 -13.77 -25.52
N ALA A 139 -3.45 -14.32 -26.72
CA ALA A 139 -2.43 -14.23 -27.76
C ALA A 139 -2.50 -12.89 -28.49
N ARG A 140 -3.71 -12.49 -28.95
CA ARG A 140 -3.91 -11.29 -29.78
C ARG A 140 -3.51 -9.99 -29.08
N ASN A 141 -3.86 -9.83 -27.82
CA ASN A 141 -3.61 -8.59 -27.12
C ASN A 141 -2.10 -8.31 -26.89
N PRO A 142 -1.26 -9.25 -26.45
CA PRO A 142 0.18 -9.08 -26.42
C PRO A 142 0.79 -8.80 -27.80
N MET A 143 0.28 -9.42 -28.87
CA MET A 143 0.74 -9.16 -30.25
C MET A 143 0.43 -7.73 -30.69
N LYS A 144 -0.76 -7.21 -30.36
CA LYS A 144 -1.07 -5.77 -30.59
C LYS A 144 -0.14 -4.81 -29.86
N LEU A 145 0.45 -5.31 -28.80
CA LEU A 145 1.43 -4.60 -28.00
C LEU A 145 2.88 -4.82 -28.50
N GLY A 146 3.11 -5.45 -29.67
CA GLY A 146 4.43 -5.60 -30.28
C GLY A 146 5.21 -6.85 -29.82
N ILE A 147 4.57 -7.78 -29.12
CA ILE A 147 5.23 -9.01 -28.69
C ILE A 147 5.23 -10.02 -29.85
N HIS A 148 6.37 -10.70 -30.01
CA HIS A 148 6.54 -11.71 -31.07
C HIS A 148 5.49 -12.82 -30.96
N VAL A 149 4.95 -13.25 -32.12
CA VAL A 149 3.82 -14.18 -32.23
C VAL A 149 4.05 -15.48 -31.47
N GLN A 150 5.23 -16.09 -31.62
CA GLN A 150 5.55 -17.38 -30.96
C GLN A 150 5.48 -17.25 -29.42
N THR A 151 6.02 -16.17 -28.86
CA THR A 151 6.03 -15.89 -27.43
C THR A 151 4.61 -15.61 -26.91
N ALA A 152 3.81 -14.86 -27.67
CA ALA A 152 2.42 -14.56 -27.32
C ALA A 152 1.55 -15.81 -27.31
N VAL A 153 1.72 -16.70 -28.31
CA VAL A 153 1.00 -17.98 -28.39
C VAL A 153 1.43 -18.92 -27.26
N ALA A 154 2.73 -19.11 -27.03
CA ALA A 154 3.24 -19.96 -25.95
C ALA A 154 2.72 -19.51 -24.57
N CYS A 155 2.64 -18.20 -24.32
CA CYS A 155 2.07 -17.67 -23.09
C CYS A 155 0.55 -17.85 -22.99
N SER A 156 -0.17 -17.83 -24.11
CA SER A 156 -1.64 -17.95 -24.12
C SER A 156 -2.15 -19.34 -23.76
N ILE A 157 -1.37 -20.37 -24.09
CA ILE A 157 -1.71 -21.80 -23.90
C ILE A 157 -1.27 -22.31 -22.51
N THR A 158 -0.51 -21.50 -21.76
CA THR A 158 0.02 -21.93 -20.48
C THR A 158 -1.09 -22.29 -19.48
N SER A 159 -0.98 -23.44 -18.82
CA SER A 159 -1.82 -23.87 -17.70
C SER A 159 -1.52 -23.14 -16.40
N LYS A 160 -0.46 -22.31 -16.37
CA LYS A 160 -0.05 -21.56 -15.18
C LYS A 160 -1.10 -20.51 -14.81
N GLY A 161 -1.44 -20.42 -13.53
CA GLY A 161 -2.39 -19.44 -13.02
C GLY A 161 -1.97 -17.97 -13.31
N SER A 162 -2.93 -17.07 -13.40
CA SER A 162 -2.76 -15.66 -13.80
C SER A 162 -1.67 -14.90 -13.00
N TRP A 163 -1.50 -15.23 -11.73
CA TRP A 163 -0.44 -14.65 -10.89
C TRP A 163 0.96 -15.10 -11.31
N ARG A 164 1.12 -16.35 -11.71
CA ARG A 164 2.39 -16.90 -12.19
C ARG A 164 2.71 -16.37 -13.58
N SER A 165 1.72 -16.33 -14.46
CA SER A 165 1.84 -15.78 -15.83
C SER A 165 2.17 -14.27 -15.83
N SER A 166 1.73 -13.49 -14.83
CA SER A 166 2.05 -12.07 -14.72
C SER A 166 3.53 -11.77 -14.44
N LYS A 167 4.35 -12.78 -14.13
CA LYS A 167 5.81 -12.70 -13.98
C LYS A 167 6.58 -12.87 -15.30
N THR A 168 5.93 -13.35 -16.35
CA THR A 168 6.60 -13.66 -17.62
C THR A 168 7.16 -12.38 -18.24
N GLN A 169 8.32 -12.48 -18.85
CA GLN A 169 9.08 -11.40 -19.49
C GLN A 169 8.27 -10.61 -20.53
N VAL A 170 7.31 -11.28 -21.16
CA VAL A 170 6.32 -10.70 -22.09
C VAL A 170 5.62 -9.46 -21.57
N PHE A 171 5.39 -9.38 -20.26
CA PHE A 171 4.75 -8.21 -19.64
C PHE A 171 5.73 -7.21 -19.03
N SER A 172 6.98 -7.61 -18.75
CA SER A 172 7.97 -6.67 -18.20
C SER A 172 8.59 -5.78 -19.24
N SER A 173 8.73 -6.25 -20.49
CA SER A 173 9.25 -5.47 -21.63
C SER A 173 8.27 -4.38 -22.09
N TYR A 174 6.99 -4.54 -21.80
CA TYR A 174 5.93 -3.65 -22.32
C TYR A 174 5.54 -2.48 -21.43
N TYR A 175 5.91 -2.52 -20.17
CA TYR A 175 5.89 -1.35 -19.30
C TYR A 175 7.33 -1.05 -18.88
N PRO A 176 8.15 -0.48 -19.79
CA PRO A 176 9.47 -0.03 -19.41
C PRO A 176 9.29 0.94 -18.25
N MET A 177 10.13 0.80 -17.27
CA MET A 177 10.25 1.76 -16.20
C MET A 177 10.80 3.03 -16.85
N THR A 178 9.94 3.97 -17.23
CA THR A 178 10.40 5.33 -17.39
C THR A 178 10.87 5.77 -16.00
N SER A 179 12.17 5.85 -15.88
CA SER A 179 12.94 6.46 -14.80
C SER A 179 12.47 7.88 -14.51
#